data_14cb8b59d656ead5338dc00c1a3c4722
#
_entry.id   14cb8b59d656ead5338dc00c1a3c4722
#
_cell.length_a   1.000
_cell.length_b   1.000
_cell.length_c   1.000
_cell.angle_alpha   90.00
_cell.angle_beta   90.00
_cell.angle_gamma   90.00
#
_symmetry.space_group_name_H-M   'P 1'
#
loop_
_entity.id
_entity.type
_entity.pdbx_description
1 polymer ?
#
loop_
_entity_poly.entity_id
_entity_poly.type
_entity_poly.pdbx_seq_one_letter_code
_entity_poly.pdbx_strand_id
1 'polypeptide(L)'
;VYMGNAEGIPGNLGRIVALEADLPETVPGIQLDRQCASGLETINMAAAMIQSGHGDVYVAGGAESQSNNPYFPSKAKRAYVYDAPPFIPLRMSPPKIGDPPMGVTAENVLEVHPVSREKMDKFALRSHERMAKAKKEGFYDDMILPLEYTKRGKTIVLDQDECPRDDANLESMAKLRPIF
;
A
#
# COMPACT_ATOMS: atom_id res chain seq x y z
N VAL A 1 5.11 10.60 -15.75
CA VAL A 1 5.18 9.55 -14.71
C VAL A 1 3.98 9.68 -13.79
N TYR A 2 3.23 8.60 -13.61
CA TYR A 2 2.07 8.53 -12.73
C TYR A 2 2.36 7.60 -11.56
N MET A 3 2.28 8.15 -10.34
CA MET A 3 2.58 7.40 -9.11
C MET A 3 1.40 7.43 -8.15
N GLY A 4 0.96 6.25 -7.73
CA GLY A 4 0.00 6.08 -6.66
C GLY A 4 0.67 6.18 -5.29
N ASN A 5 0.09 6.99 -4.40
CA ASN A 5 0.51 7.10 -3.02
C ASN A 5 -0.69 7.57 -2.20
N ALA A 6 -1.10 6.82 -1.18
CA ALA A 6 -2.29 7.08 -0.40
C ALA A 6 -2.00 7.75 0.95
N GLU A 7 -0.82 7.53 1.51
CA GLU A 7 -0.49 8.02 2.85
C GLU A 7 0.19 9.38 2.84
N GLY A 8 0.45 9.91 1.65
CA GLY A 8 0.97 11.26 1.45
C GLY A 8 2.44 11.40 1.82
N ILE A 9 3.20 11.95 0.90
CA ILE A 9 4.52 12.48 1.18
C ILE A 9 4.50 13.99 0.89
N PRO A 10 5.34 14.80 1.52
CA PRO A 10 5.51 16.18 1.11
C PRO A 10 6.00 16.24 -0.34
N GLY A 11 5.17 16.73 -1.24
CA GLY A 11 5.49 16.88 -2.65
C GLY A 11 4.72 15.95 -3.59
N ASN A 12 5.11 15.94 -4.85
CA ASN A 12 4.51 15.11 -5.89
C ASN A 12 5.43 13.93 -6.18
N LEU A 13 5.06 12.74 -5.70
CA LEU A 13 5.86 11.52 -5.86
C LEU A 13 6.21 11.23 -7.31
N GLY A 14 5.25 11.38 -8.24
CA GLY A 14 5.50 11.14 -9.66
C GLY A 14 6.56 12.07 -10.25
N ARG A 15 6.59 13.33 -9.80
CA ARG A 15 7.63 14.27 -10.23
C ARG A 15 8.98 13.97 -9.60
N ILE A 16 9.00 13.65 -8.31
CA ILE A 16 10.24 13.30 -7.60
C ILE A 16 10.86 12.06 -8.24
N VAL A 17 10.08 11.01 -8.46
CA VAL A 17 10.56 9.77 -9.11
C VAL A 17 11.12 10.04 -10.51
N ALA A 18 10.44 10.89 -11.31
CA ALA A 18 10.94 11.23 -12.64
C ALA A 18 12.32 11.89 -12.62
N LEU A 19 12.54 12.81 -11.67
CA LEU A 19 13.81 13.52 -11.54
C LEU A 19 14.91 12.65 -10.92
N GLU A 20 14.61 11.86 -9.90
CA GLU A 20 15.56 10.93 -9.28
C GLU A 20 16.01 9.81 -10.25
N ALA A 21 15.15 9.47 -11.22
CA ALA A 21 15.48 8.54 -12.28
C ALA A 21 16.19 9.18 -13.48
N ASP A 22 16.69 10.41 -13.34
CA ASP A 22 17.37 11.18 -14.40
C ASP A 22 16.55 11.30 -15.69
N LEU A 23 15.22 11.27 -15.61
CA LEU A 23 14.39 11.57 -16.76
C LEU A 23 14.49 13.08 -17.10
N PRO A 24 14.33 13.48 -18.37
CA PRO A 24 14.37 14.88 -18.75
C PRO A 24 13.43 15.75 -17.91
N GLU A 25 13.86 16.96 -17.56
CA GLU A 25 13.05 17.92 -16.79
C GLU A 25 11.70 18.25 -17.45
N THR A 26 11.56 17.99 -18.72
CA THR A 26 10.32 18.15 -19.49
C THR A 26 9.29 17.05 -19.21
N VAL A 27 9.68 15.92 -18.58
CA VAL A 27 8.77 14.84 -18.23
C VAL A 27 7.93 15.21 -17.02
N PRO A 28 6.61 15.40 -17.17
CA PRO A 28 5.75 15.73 -16.03
C PRO A 28 5.53 14.53 -15.12
N GLY A 29 5.21 14.80 -13.85
CA GLY A 29 4.83 13.78 -12.88
C GLY A 29 3.52 14.11 -12.22
N ILE A 30 2.72 13.09 -11.92
CA ILE A 30 1.49 13.20 -11.14
C ILE A 30 1.51 12.19 -9.99
N GLN A 31 1.02 12.61 -8.84
CA GLN A 31 0.67 11.73 -7.73
C GLN A 31 -0.84 11.65 -7.64
N LEU A 32 -1.37 10.45 -7.45
CA LEU A 32 -2.79 10.25 -7.22
C LEU A 32 -3.05 9.36 -6.01
N ASP A 33 -4.17 9.61 -5.36
CA ASP A 33 -4.69 8.83 -4.26
C ASP A 33 -6.08 8.27 -4.63
N ARG A 34 -6.18 6.95 -4.63
CA ARG A 34 -7.42 6.18 -4.66
C ARG A 34 -7.36 5.06 -3.62
N GLN A 35 -6.80 5.36 -2.47
CA GLN A 35 -6.53 4.42 -1.39
C GLN A 35 -5.77 3.18 -1.90
N CYS A 36 -6.16 1.96 -1.50
CA CYS A 36 -5.52 0.71 -1.90
C CYS A 36 -5.51 0.47 -3.43
N ALA A 37 -6.35 1.17 -4.19
CA ALA A 37 -6.41 1.06 -5.65
C ALA A 37 -5.52 2.08 -6.39
N SER A 38 -4.73 2.90 -5.68
CA SER A 38 -3.93 3.98 -6.28
C SER A 38 -2.98 3.48 -7.37
N GLY A 39 -2.27 2.38 -7.13
CA GLY A 39 -1.36 1.81 -8.12
C GLY A 39 -2.07 1.32 -9.39
N LEU A 40 -3.22 0.65 -9.27
CA LEU A 40 -4.01 0.24 -10.43
C LEU A 40 -4.57 1.46 -11.19
N GLU A 41 -4.97 2.50 -10.47
CA GLU A 41 -5.51 3.71 -11.07
C GLU A 41 -4.47 4.46 -11.92
N THR A 42 -3.19 4.44 -11.56
CA THR A 42 -2.13 5.01 -12.42
C THR A 42 -2.07 4.33 -13.78
N ILE A 43 -2.25 3.02 -13.82
CA ILE A 43 -2.28 2.24 -15.05
C ILE A 43 -3.53 2.60 -15.89
N ASN A 44 -4.70 2.65 -15.25
CA ASN A 44 -5.95 3.02 -15.92
C ASN A 44 -5.88 4.42 -16.52
N MET A 45 -5.36 5.39 -15.75
CA MET A 45 -5.18 6.76 -16.24
C MET A 45 -4.18 6.81 -17.41
N ALA A 46 -3.04 6.14 -17.30
CA ALA A 46 -2.05 6.09 -18.38
C ALA A 46 -2.67 5.53 -19.67
N ALA A 47 -3.40 4.42 -19.57
CA ALA A 47 -4.11 3.82 -20.71
C ALA A 47 -5.14 4.78 -21.32
N ALA A 48 -5.95 5.44 -20.49
CA ALA A 48 -6.94 6.41 -20.95
C ALA A 48 -6.29 7.62 -21.66
N MET A 49 -5.18 8.12 -21.13
CA MET A 49 -4.44 9.25 -21.73
C MET A 49 -3.85 8.87 -23.10
N ILE A 50 -3.29 7.67 -23.24
CA ILE A 50 -2.82 7.17 -24.53
C ILE A 50 -3.97 7.04 -25.52
N GLN A 51 -5.09 6.43 -25.11
CA GLN A 51 -6.26 6.25 -25.94
C GLN A 51 -6.88 7.59 -26.40
N SER A 52 -6.77 8.63 -25.59
CA SER A 52 -7.28 9.96 -25.90
C SER A 52 -6.28 10.83 -26.70
N GLY A 53 -5.11 10.31 -27.04
CA GLY A 53 -4.10 11.02 -27.83
C GLY A 53 -3.31 12.09 -27.05
N HIS A 54 -3.28 12.01 -25.71
CA HIS A 54 -2.54 12.95 -24.85
C HIS A 54 -1.08 12.55 -24.60
N GLY A 55 -0.55 11.63 -25.37
CA GLY A 55 0.81 11.15 -25.32
C GLY A 55 0.91 9.66 -25.65
N ASP A 56 2.11 9.20 -25.95
CA ASP A 56 2.34 7.85 -26.47
C ASP A 56 2.97 6.91 -25.46
N VAL A 57 3.69 7.47 -24.47
CA VAL A 57 4.44 6.69 -23.47
C VAL A 57 4.19 7.22 -22.06
N TYR A 58 3.82 6.33 -21.18
CA TYR A 58 3.61 6.62 -19.76
C TYR A 58 4.33 5.59 -18.89
N VAL A 59 4.88 6.05 -17.76
CA VAL A 59 5.35 5.19 -16.67
C VAL A 59 4.32 5.29 -15.57
N ALA A 60 3.77 4.15 -15.17
CA ALA A 60 2.75 4.04 -14.11
C ALA A 60 3.24 3.11 -13.00
N GLY A 61 3.06 3.51 -11.76
CA GLY A 61 3.49 2.74 -10.60
C GLY A 61 2.90 3.25 -9.30
N GLY A 62 3.45 2.79 -8.19
CA GLY A 62 3.07 3.25 -6.86
C GLY A 62 4.15 2.92 -5.84
N ALA A 63 4.24 3.74 -4.80
CA ALA A 63 5.11 3.48 -3.68
C ALA A 63 4.47 4.02 -2.40
N GLU A 64 4.65 3.28 -1.30
CA GLU A 64 4.12 3.64 0.01
C GLU A 64 5.17 3.36 1.08
N SER A 65 5.34 4.28 2.02
CA SER A 65 6.26 4.11 3.15
C SER A 65 5.53 4.25 4.48
N GLN A 66 4.78 3.22 4.85
CA GLN A 66 3.95 3.23 6.06
C GLN A 66 4.76 3.49 7.34
N SER A 67 6.00 3.02 7.40
CA SER A 67 6.88 3.24 8.56
C SER A 67 7.33 4.70 8.72
N ASN A 68 7.26 5.50 7.65
CA ASN A 68 7.64 6.90 7.62
C ASN A 68 6.44 7.83 7.39
N ASN A 69 5.23 7.32 7.58
CA ASN A 69 4.02 8.10 7.39
C ASN A 69 4.00 9.33 8.32
N PRO A 70 3.82 10.54 7.79
CA PRO A 70 3.83 11.75 8.60
C PRO A 70 2.56 11.88 9.46
N TYR A 71 2.71 12.47 10.62
CA TYR A 71 1.58 12.90 11.42
C TYR A 71 1.05 14.25 10.94
N PHE A 72 -0.27 14.38 10.82
CA PHE A 72 -0.92 15.61 10.43
C PHE A 72 -1.52 16.32 11.66
N PRO A 73 -0.84 17.32 12.24
CA PRO A 73 -1.42 18.12 13.31
C PRO A 73 -2.52 19.02 12.78
N SER A 74 -3.59 19.22 13.54
CA SER A 74 -4.63 20.17 13.18
C SER A 74 -4.12 21.60 13.31
N LYS A 75 -4.60 22.50 12.41
CA LYS A 75 -4.25 23.91 12.51
C LYS A 75 -4.91 24.54 13.74
N ALA A 76 -4.15 25.35 14.49
CA ALA A 76 -4.67 26.13 15.60
C ALA A 76 -5.78 27.08 15.12
N LYS A 77 -6.93 27.06 15.84
CA LYS A 77 -8.10 27.90 15.52
C LYS A 77 -8.06 29.27 16.19
N ARG A 78 -7.13 29.49 17.12
CA ARG A 78 -6.96 30.74 17.89
C ARG A 78 -5.51 31.17 17.90
N ALA A 79 -5.21 32.44 18.11
CA ALA A 79 -3.85 33.02 18.13
C ALA A 79 -3.20 32.54 19.39
N TYR A 80 -3.33 32.17 20.36
CA TYR A 80 -2.61 31.68 21.55
C TYR A 80 -3.18 30.35 21.99
N VAL A 81 -2.55 29.26 21.54
CA VAL A 81 -2.88 27.90 21.95
C VAL A 81 -1.68 27.36 22.73
N TYR A 82 -1.91 27.01 23.99
CA TYR A 82 -0.88 26.45 24.88
C TYR A 82 -0.76 24.93 24.75
N ASP A 83 -1.80 24.28 24.26
CA ASP A 83 -1.82 22.82 24.10
C ASP A 83 -1.27 22.39 22.73
N ALA A 84 -0.65 21.23 22.69
CA ALA A 84 -0.25 20.62 21.42
C ALA A 84 -1.49 20.38 20.55
N PRO A 85 -1.44 20.72 19.24
CA PRO A 85 -2.56 20.48 18.36
C PRO A 85 -2.86 18.98 18.26
N PRO A 86 -4.12 18.57 18.31
CA PRO A 86 -4.48 17.17 18.10
C PRO A 86 -4.14 16.73 16.67
N PHE A 87 -3.75 15.48 16.51
CA PHE A 87 -3.54 14.89 15.20
C PHE A 87 -4.87 14.70 14.47
N ILE A 88 -4.85 14.91 13.15
CA ILE A 88 -5.98 14.62 12.27
C ILE A 88 -5.95 13.11 12.00
N PRO A 89 -6.98 12.36 12.40
CA PRO A 89 -7.05 10.93 12.09
C PRO A 89 -7.25 10.73 10.58
N LEU A 90 -6.59 9.72 10.02
CA LEU A 90 -6.93 9.24 8.69
C LEU A 90 -8.40 8.77 8.69
N ARG A 91 -9.13 9.19 7.68
CA ARG A 91 -10.54 8.81 7.50
C ARG A 91 -10.72 8.12 6.17
N MET A 92 -11.40 6.98 6.21
CA MET A 92 -11.76 6.21 5.02
C MET A 92 -13.19 6.53 4.55
N SER A 93 -14.05 7.04 5.46
CA SER A 93 -15.45 7.32 5.18
C SER A 93 -15.97 8.52 6.00
N PRO A 94 -17.01 9.23 5.51
CA PRO A 94 -17.64 10.30 6.27
C PRO A 94 -18.42 9.74 7.48
N PRO A 95 -18.54 10.51 8.59
CA PRO A 95 -19.20 10.05 9.81
C PRO A 95 -20.64 9.58 9.62
N LYS A 96 -21.38 10.11 8.64
CA LYS A 96 -22.77 9.72 8.34
C LYS A 96 -22.91 8.28 7.82
N ILE A 97 -21.83 7.70 7.27
CA ILE A 97 -21.78 6.32 6.78
C ILE A 97 -21.18 5.41 7.84
N GLY A 98 -20.33 5.96 8.70
CA GLY A 98 -19.48 5.24 9.63
C GLY A 98 -18.06 5.11 9.10
N ASP A 99 -17.11 5.05 10.00
CA ASP A 99 -15.66 4.96 9.68
C ASP A 99 -14.99 3.98 10.65
N PRO A 100 -15.45 2.72 10.68
CA PRO A 100 -14.86 1.70 11.55
C PRO A 100 -13.48 1.29 11.02
N PRO A 101 -12.58 0.77 11.87
CA PRO A 101 -11.36 0.12 11.41
C PRO A 101 -11.65 -0.99 10.40
N MET A 102 -10.75 -1.21 9.43
CA MET A 102 -10.96 -2.19 8.34
C MET A 102 -11.23 -3.60 8.85
N GLY A 103 -10.63 -4.02 9.96
CA GLY A 103 -10.92 -5.32 10.58
C GLY A 103 -12.37 -5.41 11.06
N VAL A 104 -12.90 -4.36 11.70
CA VAL A 104 -14.31 -4.29 12.10
C VAL A 104 -15.23 -4.29 10.88
N THR A 105 -14.83 -3.64 9.78
CA THR A 105 -15.58 -3.71 8.51
C THR A 105 -15.67 -5.15 8.00
N ALA A 106 -14.59 -5.92 8.11
CA ALA A 106 -14.58 -7.34 7.73
C ALA A 106 -15.50 -8.17 8.62
N GLU A 107 -15.53 -7.91 9.94
CA GLU A 107 -16.45 -8.58 10.87
C GLU A 107 -17.92 -8.24 10.54
N ASN A 108 -18.23 -6.98 10.21
CA ASN A 108 -19.58 -6.61 9.77
C ASN A 108 -20.01 -7.36 8.49
N VAL A 109 -19.10 -7.61 7.56
CA VAL A 109 -19.37 -8.44 6.39
C VAL A 109 -19.60 -9.90 6.79
N LEU A 110 -18.85 -10.40 7.76
CA LEU A 110 -19.00 -11.76 8.28
C LEU A 110 -20.36 -11.97 8.96
N GLU A 111 -20.91 -10.98 9.63
CA GLU A 111 -22.27 -11.05 10.20
C GLU A 111 -23.36 -11.25 9.12
N VAL A 112 -23.22 -10.57 7.98
CA VAL A 112 -24.18 -10.67 6.85
C VAL A 112 -23.93 -11.92 6.01
N HIS A 113 -22.68 -12.30 5.84
CA HIS A 113 -22.23 -13.45 5.04
C HIS A 113 -21.36 -14.40 5.88
N PRO A 114 -21.98 -15.25 6.73
CA PRO A 114 -21.21 -16.10 7.64
C PRO A 114 -20.25 -17.05 6.95
N VAL A 115 -19.00 -17.01 7.36
CA VAL A 115 -17.95 -17.95 6.94
C VAL A 115 -17.27 -18.53 8.17
N SER A 116 -17.13 -19.86 8.23
CA SER A 116 -16.47 -20.48 9.37
C SER A 116 -14.99 -20.14 9.42
N ARG A 117 -14.41 -20.06 10.62
CA ARG A 117 -12.99 -19.87 10.87
C ARG A 117 -12.13 -20.85 10.07
N GLU A 118 -12.53 -22.11 10.01
CA GLU A 118 -11.83 -23.14 9.25
C GLU A 118 -11.76 -22.84 7.76
N LYS A 119 -12.86 -22.32 7.17
CA LYS A 119 -12.88 -21.92 5.76
C LYS A 119 -11.96 -20.72 5.51
N MET A 120 -11.94 -19.74 6.42
CA MET A 120 -11.03 -18.59 6.34
C MET A 120 -9.57 -19.02 6.43
N ASP A 121 -9.22 -19.89 7.37
CA ASP A 121 -7.87 -20.41 7.54
C ASP A 121 -7.41 -21.21 6.30
N LYS A 122 -8.28 -22.06 5.74
CA LYS A 122 -7.99 -22.80 4.49
C LYS A 122 -7.75 -21.85 3.31
N PHE A 123 -8.53 -20.77 3.21
CA PHE A 123 -8.35 -19.77 2.16
C PHE A 123 -7.02 -19.05 2.29
N ALA A 124 -6.67 -18.61 3.50
CA ALA A 124 -5.41 -17.95 3.79
C ALA A 124 -4.21 -18.87 3.57
N LEU A 125 -4.26 -20.12 4.03
CA LEU A 125 -3.23 -21.12 3.78
C LEU A 125 -2.98 -21.31 2.29
N ARG A 126 -4.04 -21.50 1.51
CA ARG A 126 -3.93 -21.63 0.05
C ARG A 126 -3.22 -20.44 -0.60
N SER A 127 -3.41 -19.23 -0.07
CA SER A 127 -2.70 -18.04 -0.55
C SER A 127 -1.19 -18.15 -0.32
N HIS A 128 -0.78 -18.55 0.87
CA HIS A 128 0.64 -18.79 1.19
C HIS A 128 1.25 -19.90 0.34
N GLU A 129 0.55 -21.03 0.20
CA GLU A 129 1.01 -22.17 -0.62
C GLU A 129 1.22 -21.79 -2.10
N ARG A 130 0.30 -20.97 -2.66
CA ARG A 130 0.43 -20.49 -4.03
C ARG A 130 1.63 -19.55 -4.19
N MET A 131 1.86 -18.67 -3.21
CA MET A 131 3.02 -17.79 -3.22
C MET A 131 4.33 -18.57 -3.09
N ALA A 132 4.41 -19.52 -2.16
CA ALA A 132 5.57 -20.39 -1.99
C ALA A 132 5.88 -21.18 -3.27
N LYS A 133 4.82 -21.71 -3.93
CA LYS A 133 4.97 -22.40 -5.23
C LYS A 133 5.52 -21.45 -6.29
N ALA A 134 4.94 -20.26 -6.46
CA ALA A 134 5.36 -19.29 -7.45
C ALA A 134 6.83 -18.84 -7.24
N LYS A 135 7.23 -18.61 -5.99
CA LYS A 135 8.64 -18.33 -5.63
C LYS A 135 9.57 -19.48 -6.06
N LYS A 136 9.19 -20.73 -5.71
CA LYS A 136 9.98 -21.91 -6.05
C LYS A 136 10.14 -22.13 -7.56
N GLU A 137 9.15 -21.73 -8.34
CA GLU A 137 9.12 -21.83 -9.81
C GLU A 137 9.82 -20.64 -10.50
N GLY A 138 10.38 -19.67 -9.72
CA GLY A 138 11.07 -18.50 -10.25
C GLY A 138 10.14 -17.47 -10.89
N PHE A 139 8.84 -17.50 -10.60
CA PHE A 139 7.85 -16.62 -11.24
C PHE A 139 8.14 -15.12 -11.03
N TYR A 140 8.80 -14.77 -9.93
CA TYR A 140 9.08 -13.39 -9.57
C TYR A 140 10.52 -12.94 -9.86
N ASP A 141 11.38 -13.82 -10.40
CA ASP A 141 12.81 -13.55 -10.56
C ASP A 141 13.09 -12.32 -11.45
N ASP A 142 12.26 -12.12 -12.47
CA ASP A 142 12.35 -10.96 -13.36
C ASP A 142 11.58 -9.71 -12.87
N MET A 143 10.87 -9.81 -11.74
CA MET A 143 10.01 -8.74 -11.22
C MET A 143 10.58 -8.07 -9.98
N ILE A 144 11.33 -8.79 -9.17
CA ILE A 144 11.88 -8.30 -7.91
C ILE A 144 13.29 -7.74 -8.16
N LEU A 145 13.44 -6.43 -7.94
CA LEU A 145 14.74 -5.77 -7.95
C LEU A 145 15.34 -5.81 -6.55
N PRO A 146 16.48 -6.47 -6.33
CA PRO A 146 17.15 -6.47 -5.02
C PRO A 146 17.53 -5.05 -4.59
N LEU A 147 17.22 -4.72 -3.32
CA LEU A 147 17.56 -3.44 -2.71
C LEU A 147 18.55 -3.64 -1.60
N GLU A 148 19.68 -2.91 -1.67
CA GLU A 148 20.65 -2.87 -0.60
C GLU A 148 20.44 -1.66 0.31
N TYR A 149 20.43 -1.87 1.62
CA TYR A 149 20.39 -0.79 2.59
C TYR A 149 21.21 -1.10 3.83
N THR A 150 21.65 -0.07 4.53
CA THR A 150 22.44 -0.23 5.75
C THR A 150 21.55 -0.05 6.98
N LYS A 151 21.55 -1.06 7.86
CA LYS A 151 20.88 -1.00 9.17
C LYS A 151 21.86 -1.35 10.27
N ARG A 152 22.09 -0.44 11.21
CA ARG A 152 23.02 -0.60 12.34
C ARG A 152 24.42 -1.03 11.90
N GLY A 153 24.94 -0.42 10.82
CA GLY A 153 26.29 -0.70 10.27
C GLY A 153 26.41 -2.03 9.49
N LYS A 154 25.31 -2.73 9.24
CA LYS A 154 25.30 -3.95 8.43
C LYS A 154 24.56 -3.69 7.12
N THR A 155 25.14 -4.12 6.02
CA THR A 155 24.44 -4.15 4.73
C THR A 155 23.42 -5.28 4.73
N ILE A 156 22.19 -4.96 4.36
CA ILE A 156 21.08 -5.92 4.20
C ILE A 156 20.65 -5.84 2.75
N VAL A 157 20.46 -6.98 2.13
CA VAL A 157 19.85 -7.11 0.80
C VAL A 157 18.42 -7.57 0.98
N LEU A 158 17.47 -6.80 0.48
CA LEU A 158 16.05 -7.17 0.39
C LEU A 158 15.79 -7.62 -1.03
N ASP A 159 15.67 -8.91 -1.23
CA ASP A 159 15.51 -9.57 -2.54
C ASP A 159 14.24 -10.42 -2.65
N GLN A 160 13.34 -10.30 -1.67
CA GLN A 160 12.07 -11.02 -1.64
C GLN A 160 11.02 -10.27 -0.83
N ASP A 161 9.75 -10.58 -1.08
CA ASP A 161 8.64 -10.10 -0.27
C ASP A 161 8.68 -10.72 1.13
N GLU A 162 8.49 -9.89 2.17
CA GLU A 162 8.59 -10.31 3.57
C GLU A 162 7.31 -10.93 4.14
N CYS A 163 6.13 -10.65 3.54
CA CYS A 163 4.84 -11.08 4.06
C CYS A 163 4.50 -12.57 3.88
N PRO A 164 4.95 -13.26 2.81
CA PRO A 164 4.67 -14.68 2.63
C PRO A 164 5.27 -15.53 3.76
N ARG A 165 4.52 -16.55 4.17
CA ARG A 165 4.96 -17.52 5.19
C ARG A 165 4.97 -18.90 4.57
N ASP A 166 6.17 -19.37 4.23
CA ASP A 166 6.37 -20.65 3.56
C ASP A 166 6.11 -21.86 4.49
N ASP A 167 6.11 -21.61 5.81
CA ASP A 167 5.84 -22.58 6.88
C ASP A 167 4.38 -22.58 7.38
N ALA A 168 3.51 -21.79 6.77
CA ALA A 168 2.10 -21.71 7.17
C ALA A 168 1.41 -23.07 7.11
N ASN A 169 0.62 -23.39 8.13
CA ASN A 169 -0.18 -24.60 8.20
C ASN A 169 -1.44 -24.41 9.05
N LEU A 170 -2.45 -25.24 8.85
CA LEU A 170 -3.75 -25.11 9.52
C LEU A 170 -3.65 -25.21 11.04
N GLU A 171 -2.73 -26.01 11.57
CA GLU A 171 -2.58 -26.17 13.03
C GLU A 171 -2.09 -24.87 13.68
N SER A 172 -1.09 -24.22 13.11
CA SER A 172 -0.58 -22.94 13.59
C SER A 172 -1.61 -21.82 13.44
N MET A 173 -2.32 -21.78 12.31
CA MET A 173 -3.35 -20.78 12.05
C MET A 173 -4.54 -20.89 12.99
N ALA A 174 -4.98 -22.11 13.32
CA ALA A 174 -6.07 -22.34 14.25
C ALA A 174 -5.78 -21.83 15.68
N LYS A 175 -4.49 -21.70 16.06
CA LYS A 175 -4.05 -21.14 17.36
C LYS A 175 -4.06 -19.61 17.41
N LEU A 176 -4.20 -18.94 16.28
CA LEU A 176 -4.23 -17.47 16.22
C LEU A 176 -5.52 -16.95 16.83
N ARG A 177 -5.38 -15.96 17.71
CA ARG A 177 -6.54 -15.29 18.33
C ARG A 177 -7.15 -14.29 17.37
N PRO A 178 -8.47 -14.11 17.35
CA PRO A 178 -9.11 -12.98 16.70
C PRO A 178 -8.56 -11.66 17.27
N ILE A 179 -8.42 -10.65 16.39
CA ILE A 179 -7.96 -9.31 16.76
C ILE A 179 -9.14 -8.34 16.86
N PHE A 180 -10.21 -8.60 16.13
CA PHE A 180 -11.44 -7.85 16.05
C PHE A 180 -12.63 -8.67 16.50
#